data_aef243c59243201892e4e5ddb4d11207
#
_entry.id   aef243c59243201892e4e5ddb4d11207
#
_cell.length_a   1.000
_cell.length_b   1.000
_cell.length_c   1.000
_cell.angle_alpha   90.00
_cell.angle_beta   90.00
_cell.angle_gamma   90.00
#
_symmetry.space_group_name_H-M   'P 1'
#
loop_
_entity.id
_entity.type
_entity.pdbx_description
1 polymer ?
#
loop_
_entity_poly.entity_id
_entity_poly.type
_entity_poly.pdbx_seq_one_letter_code
_entity_poly.pdbx_strand_id
1 'polypeptide(L)'
;MEPPKVCRSRSAGTDEWSIRLNASHPPWLGLIRWIAGLVLALVVVTTSAAPAKAEGPVNLDGAELFSLHCAGCHLNGGNIIRRGKNLKLATLERRGLDSVDAIARIARDGAGQMSGYGDVLSEGGDRVVASWVLEQAQNAWIQG
;
A
#
# COMPACT_ATOMS: atom_id res chain seq x y z
N MET A 1 -56.52 -42.37 -66.37
CA MET A 1 -55.23 -42.01 -65.77
C MET A 1 -55.50 -41.73 -64.30
N GLU A 2 -55.29 -42.73 -63.45
CA GLU A 2 -55.43 -42.59 -61.99
C GLU A 2 -54.12 -42.14 -61.39
N PRO A 3 -54.17 -41.26 -60.42
CA PRO A 3 -52.95 -40.85 -59.72
C PRO A 3 -52.58 -41.91 -58.64
N PRO A 4 -51.30 -42.12 -58.32
CA PRO A 4 -50.83 -43.16 -57.42
C PRO A 4 -51.19 -42.85 -55.96
N LYS A 5 -51.52 -43.90 -55.24
CA LYS A 5 -51.84 -43.91 -53.83
C LYS A 5 -50.60 -43.66 -53.00
N VAL A 6 -50.61 -42.55 -52.27
CA VAL A 6 -49.56 -42.23 -51.31
C VAL A 6 -49.67 -43.11 -50.08
N CYS A 7 -48.66 -43.94 -49.79
CA CYS A 7 -48.53 -44.71 -48.56
C CYS A 7 -48.36 -43.76 -47.36
N ARG A 8 -49.35 -43.83 -46.46
CA ARG A 8 -49.28 -43.19 -45.16
C ARG A 8 -48.32 -44.00 -44.27
N SER A 9 -47.09 -43.51 -44.11
CA SER A 9 -46.19 -44.09 -43.13
C SER A 9 -46.70 -43.79 -41.71
N ARG A 10 -46.88 -44.81 -40.97
CA ARG A 10 -47.28 -44.84 -39.59
C ARG A 10 -46.09 -44.33 -38.78
N SER A 11 -46.15 -43.11 -38.20
CA SER A 11 -45.16 -42.62 -37.25
C SER A 11 -45.26 -43.50 -36.01
N ALA A 12 -44.21 -44.28 -35.79
CA ALA A 12 -44.01 -45.02 -34.55
C ALA A 12 -43.74 -43.97 -33.45
N GLY A 13 -44.50 -44.05 -32.41
CA GLY A 13 -44.41 -43.19 -31.25
C GLY A 13 -43.05 -43.32 -30.60
N THR A 14 -42.43 -42.13 -30.40
CA THR A 14 -41.23 -41.94 -29.58
C THR A 14 -41.62 -41.28 -28.25
N ASP A 15 -42.55 -41.93 -27.54
CA ASP A 15 -43.12 -41.41 -26.31
C ASP A 15 -42.63 -42.18 -25.07
N GLU A 16 -41.43 -42.67 -25.07
CA GLU A 16 -40.99 -43.54 -23.98
C GLU A 16 -39.64 -43.16 -23.35
N TRP A 17 -39.30 -41.85 -23.34
CA TRP A 17 -38.15 -41.38 -22.57
C TRP A 17 -38.51 -40.31 -21.54
N SER A 18 -39.78 -40.24 -21.13
CA SER A 18 -40.12 -39.50 -19.90
C SER A 18 -39.87 -40.38 -18.69
N ILE A 19 -38.63 -40.75 -18.45
CA ILE A 19 -38.23 -41.22 -17.14
C ILE A 19 -38.47 -40.06 -16.19
N ARG A 20 -39.61 -40.08 -15.52
CA ARG A 20 -39.89 -39.23 -14.36
C ARG A 20 -38.87 -39.59 -13.28
N LEU A 21 -37.77 -38.86 -13.28
CA LEU A 21 -36.94 -38.76 -12.10
C LEU A 21 -37.68 -37.87 -11.08
N ASN A 22 -38.83 -38.38 -10.65
CA ASN A 22 -39.41 -37.89 -9.42
C ASN A 22 -38.64 -38.53 -8.25
N ALA A 23 -37.38 -38.16 -8.14
CA ALA A 23 -36.63 -38.40 -6.92
C ALA A 23 -37.24 -37.46 -5.87
N SER A 24 -38.18 -38.01 -5.10
CA SER A 24 -38.66 -37.40 -3.88
C SER A 24 -37.45 -37.25 -2.96
N HIS A 25 -36.76 -36.10 -3.08
CA HIS A 25 -35.67 -35.79 -2.17
C HIS A 25 -36.24 -35.70 -0.76
N PRO A 26 -35.77 -36.49 0.18
CA PRO A 26 -36.26 -36.45 1.54
C PRO A 26 -36.08 -35.06 2.10
N PRO A 27 -37.04 -34.54 2.88
CA PRO A 27 -37.05 -33.14 3.33
C PRO A 27 -35.78 -32.71 4.12
N TRP A 28 -35.05 -33.67 4.67
CA TRP A 28 -33.82 -33.42 5.39
C TRP A 28 -32.65 -33.04 4.48
N LEU A 29 -32.64 -33.44 3.21
CA LEU A 29 -31.61 -32.99 2.23
C LEU A 29 -31.73 -31.49 1.91
N GLY A 30 -32.97 -30.97 1.91
CA GLY A 30 -33.19 -29.53 1.80
C GLY A 30 -32.57 -28.76 2.98
N LEU A 31 -32.78 -29.25 4.19
CA LEU A 31 -32.24 -28.64 5.40
C LEU A 31 -30.71 -28.63 5.41
N ILE A 32 -30.07 -29.75 5.01
CA ILE A 32 -28.59 -29.83 4.92
C ILE A 32 -28.04 -28.81 3.91
N ARG A 33 -28.72 -28.61 2.77
CA ARG A 33 -28.30 -27.63 1.76
C ARG A 33 -28.37 -26.19 2.29
N TRP A 34 -29.44 -25.88 3.06
CA TRP A 34 -29.59 -24.57 3.69
C TRP A 34 -28.55 -24.34 4.77
N ILE A 35 -28.26 -25.33 5.61
CA ILE A 35 -27.24 -25.25 6.67
C ILE A 35 -25.84 -25.11 6.03
N ALA A 36 -25.51 -25.90 5.00
CA ALA A 36 -24.24 -25.82 4.29
C ALA A 36 -24.03 -24.44 3.63
N GLY A 37 -25.09 -23.86 3.03
CA GLY A 37 -25.07 -22.54 2.46
C GLY A 37 -24.83 -21.45 3.52
N LEU A 38 -25.48 -21.58 4.68
CA LEU A 38 -25.35 -20.61 5.79
C LEU A 38 -23.97 -20.67 6.43
N VAL A 39 -23.41 -21.87 6.60
CA VAL A 39 -22.03 -22.05 7.11
C VAL A 39 -21.01 -21.49 6.13
N LEU A 40 -21.18 -21.73 4.82
CA LEU A 40 -20.28 -21.19 3.79
C LEU A 40 -20.34 -19.67 3.76
N ALA A 41 -21.53 -19.07 3.86
CA ALA A 41 -21.69 -17.63 3.92
C ALA A 41 -21.04 -17.03 5.17
N LEU A 42 -21.14 -17.69 6.33
CA LEU A 42 -20.51 -17.26 7.58
C LEU A 42 -18.99 -17.31 7.51
N VAL A 43 -18.42 -18.36 6.89
CA VAL A 43 -16.97 -18.48 6.68
C VAL A 43 -16.44 -17.39 5.77
N VAL A 44 -17.17 -17.05 4.69
CA VAL A 44 -16.75 -15.97 3.76
C VAL A 44 -16.76 -14.61 4.46
N VAL A 45 -17.73 -14.34 5.33
CA VAL A 45 -17.81 -13.07 6.07
C VAL A 45 -16.66 -12.93 7.09
N THR A 46 -16.27 -14.04 7.73
CA THR A 46 -15.19 -14.01 8.75
C THR A 46 -13.79 -13.89 8.14
N THR A 47 -13.58 -14.33 6.89
CA THR A 47 -12.27 -14.25 6.22
C THR A 47 -12.01 -12.89 5.55
N SER A 48 -13.03 -12.05 5.42
CA SER A 48 -12.89 -10.73 4.77
C SER A 48 -12.39 -9.61 5.71
N ALA A 49 -12.19 -9.88 6.98
CA ALA A 49 -11.51 -8.96 7.88
C ALA A 49 -9.99 -9.09 7.68
N ALA A 50 -9.47 -8.56 6.57
CA ALA A 50 -8.06 -8.18 6.54
C ALA A 50 -7.85 -7.23 7.74
N PRO A 51 -6.86 -7.47 8.62
CA PRO A 51 -6.55 -6.48 9.64
C PRO A 51 -6.21 -5.19 8.89
N ALA A 52 -7.03 -4.16 9.05
CA ALA A 52 -6.63 -2.81 8.73
C ALA A 52 -5.36 -2.62 9.58
N LYS A 53 -4.20 -2.62 8.90
CA LYS A 53 -2.96 -2.22 9.50
C LYS A 53 -3.24 -0.81 9.97
N ALA A 54 -3.46 -0.63 11.28
CA ALA A 54 -3.44 0.70 11.86
C ALA A 54 -2.06 1.22 11.48
N GLU A 55 -2.03 2.15 10.53
CA GLU A 55 -0.85 2.96 10.28
C GLU A 55 -0.65 3.71 11.60
N GLY A 56 0.19 3.13 12.46
CA GLY A 56 0.78 3.87 13.56
C GLY A 56 1.42 5.12 12.98
N PRO A 57 1.78 6.12 13.77
CA PRO A 57 2.42 7.33 13.27
C PRO A 57 3.51 6.90 12.31
N VAL A 58 3.42 7.37 11.05
CA VAL A 58 4.37 7.01 9.99
C VAL A 58 5.73 7.43 10.51
N ASN A 59 6.48 6.46 11.03
CA ASN A 59 7.81 6.69 11.54
C ASN A 59 8.73 6.69 10.33
N LEU A 60 8.68 7.81 9.58
CA LEU A 60 9.54 8.03 8.43
C LEU A 60 10.98 7.94 8.90
N ASP A 61 11.80 7.21 8.16
CA ASP A 61 13.24 7.21 8.42
C ASP A 61 13.88 8.54 7.98
N GLY A 62 15.12 8.77 8.39
CA GLY A 62 15.81 10.03 8.09
C GLY A 62 15.99 10.28 6.60
N ALA A 63 16.18 9.24 5.79
CA ALA A 63 16.31 9.33 4.35
C ALA A 63 15.00 9.78 3.69
N GLU A 64 13.90 9.23 4.15
CA GLU A 64 12.57 9.56 3.63
C GLU A 64 12.18 11.00 4.02
N LEU A 65 12.37 11.39 5.27
CA LEU A 65 12.15 12.77 5.73
C LEU A 65 13.01 13.77 4.94
N PHE A 66 14.27 13.44 4.70
CA PHE A 66 15.17 14.27 3.91
C PHE A 66 14.72 14.38 2.46
N SER A 67 14.32 13.28 1.84
CA SER A 67 13.83 13.23 0.46
C SER A 67 12.61 14.12 0.26
N LEU A 68 11.65 14.05 1.21
CA LEU A 68 10.39 14.78 1.12
C LEU A 68 10.56 16.29 1.36
N HIS A 69 11.41 16.70 2.31
CA HIS A 69 11.40 18.07 2.82
C HIS A 69 12.71 18.86 2.56
N CYS A 70 13.81 18.19 2.33
CA CYS A 70 15.13 18.80 2.32
C CYS A 70 15.86 18.70 0.97
N ALA A 71 15.70 17.58 0.25
CA ALA A 71 16.46 17.26 -0.96
C ALA A 71 16.27 18.30 -2.08
N GLY A 72 15.12 18.95 -2.16
CA GLY A 72 14.85 20.00 -3.14
C GLY A 72 15.87 21.14 -3.12
N CYS A 73 16.38 21.49 -1.92
CA CYS A 73 17.42 22.50 -1.76
C CYS A 73 18.81 21.91 -1.47
N HIS A 74 18.86 20.70 -0.88
CA HIS A 74 20.08 20.07 -0.39
C HIS A 74 20.48 18.80 -1.14
N LEU A 75 20.22 18.74 -2.45
CA LEU A 75 20.55 17.59 -3.28
C LEU A 75 22.02 17.18 -3.08
N ASN A 76 22.26 15.88 -2.78
CA ASN A 76 23.58 15.30 -2.52
C ASN A 76 24.40 16.12 -1.49
N GLY A 77 23.76 16.61 -0.45
CA GLY A 77 24.41 17.44 0.56
C GLY A 77 24.81 18.84 0.09
N GLY A 78 24.40 19.24 -1.10
CA GLY A 78 24.62 20.58 -1.63
C GLY A 78 23.75 21.64 -0.98
N ASN A 79 23.74 22.83 -1.57
CA ASN A 79 22.77 23.88 -1.32
C ASN A 79 22.65 24.74 -2.59
N ILE A 80 21.47 24.69 -3.21
CA ILE A 80 21.24 25.36 -4.51
C ILE A 80 21.17 26.89 -4.36
N ILE A 81 20.79 27.40 -3.19
CA ILE A 81 20.63 28.85 -2.93
C ILE A 81 21.96 29.46 -2.46
N ARG A 82 22.64 28.80 -1.50
CA ARG A 82 23.84 29.26 -0.89
C ARG A 82 24.89 28.15 -0.82
N ARG A 83 25.78 28.08 -1.83
CA ARG A 83 26.80 27.02 -1.96
C ARG A 83 27.68 26.86 -0.72
N GLY A 84 27.98 27.96 0.01
CA GLY A 84 28.77 27.95 1.25
C GLY A 84 28.00 27.43 2.48
N LYS A 85 26.69 27.13 2.35
CA LYS A 85 25.85 26.59 3.43
C LYS A 85 25.37 25.16 3.09
N ASN A 86 26.25 24.38 2.47
CA ASN A 86 25.98 22.97 2.14
C ASN A 86 26.13 22.09 3.39
N LEU A 87 25.67 20.82 3.27
CA LEU A 87 25.66 19.83 4.34
C LEU A 87 26.91 18.92 4.33
N LYS A 88 27.99 19.32 3.67
CA LYS A 88 29.25 18.57 3.70
C LYS A 88 29.92 18.71 5.07
N LEU A 89 30.51 17.62 5.58
CA LEU A 89 31.09 17.58 6.93
C LEU A 89 31.97 18.79 7.24
N ALA A 90 32.95 19.08 6.39
CA ALA A 90 33.84 20.23 6.58
C ALA A 90 33.13 21.60 6.64
N THR A 91 31.92 21.70 6.08
CA THR A 91 31.10 22.92 6.18
C THR A 91 30.31 22.93 7.48
N LEU A 92 29.79 21.79 7.91
CA LEU A 92 29.09 21.64 9.19
C LEU A 92 30.06 21.95 10.35
N GLU A 93 31.24 21.34 10.36
CA GLU A 93 32.31 21.59 11.35
C GLU A 93 32.67 23.06 11.45
N ARG A 94 33.01 23.70 10.32
CA ARG A 94 33.38 25.13 10.28
C ARG A 94 32.31 26.05 10.85
N ARG A 95 31.06 25.61 10.86
CA ARG A 95 29.91 26.37 11.34
C ARG A 95 29.41 25.93 12.71
N GLY A 96 30.07 24.97 13.36
CA GLY A 96 29.63 24.39 14.62
C GLY A 96 28.27 23.69 14.54
N LEU A 97 27.98 23.05 13.39
CA LEU A 97 26.73 22.34 13.10
C LEU A 97 26.98 20.83 12.88
N ASP A 98 28.08 20.33 13.43
CA ASP A 98 28.54 18.93 13.31
C ASP A 98 27.97 17.99 14.40
N SER A 99 26.81 18.34 14.95
CA SER A 99 26.09 17.52 15.91
C SER A 99 24.61 17.35 15.52
N VAL A 100 24.02 16.23 15.93
CA VAL A 100 22.59 15.96 15.69
C VAL A 100 21.72 17.09 16.25
N ASP A 101 22.00 17.56 17.46
CA ASP A 101 21.21 18.62 18.10
C ASP A 101 21.28 19.95 17.36
N ALA A 102 22.46 20.31 16.85
CA ALA A 102 22.65 21.57 16.10
C ALA A 102 21.92 21.50 14.75
N ILE A 103 22.00 20.37 14.04
CA ILE A 103 21.29 20.15 12.76
C ILE A 103 19.79 20.11 12.99
N ALA A 104 19.32 19.36 14.01
CA ALA A 104 17.90 19.24 14.35
C ALA A 104 17.26 20.60 14.64
N ARG A 105 17.94 21.45 15.43
CA ARG A 105 17.49 22.81 15.68
C ARG A 105 17.32 23.61 14.40
N ILE A 106 18.29 23.56 13.47
CA ILE A 106 18.18 24.24 12.18
C ILE A 106 17.02 23.66 11.33
N ALA A 107 16.86 22.35 11.34
CA ALA A 107 15.75 21.71 10.63
C ALA A 107 14.38 22.15 11.18
N ARG A 108 14.25 22.22 12.50
CA ARG A 108 13.01 22.61 13.16
C ARG A 108 12.73 24.10 13.04
N ASP A 109 13.70 24.96 13.34
CA ASP A 109 13.49 26.40 13.53
C ASP A 109 13.80 27.20 12.26
N GLY A 110 14.56 26.62 11.31
CA GLY A 110 15.07 27.30 10.13
C GLY A 110 16.33 28.14 10.39
N ALA A 111 16.90 28.70 9.35
CA ALA A 111 18.04 29.60 9.44
C ALA A 111 18.18 30.54 8.23
N GLY A 112 17.91 31.79 8.40
CA GLY A 112 17.97 32.80 7.34
C GLY A 112 16.93 32.58 6.25
N GLN A 113 17.33 32.14 5.05
CA GLN A 113 16.40 31.83 3.93
C GLN A 113 15.82 30.42 3.98
N MET A 114 16.33 29.57 4.84
CA MET A 114 15.78 28.24 5.07
C MET A 114 14.64 28.35 6.08
N SER A 115 13.44 27.99 5.67
CA SER A 115 12.28 27.90 6.56
C SER A 115 12.49 26.80 7.59
N GLY A 116 11.84 26.92 8.75
CA GLY A 116 11.71 25.83 9.70
C GLY A 116 10.68 24.80 9.22
N TYR A 117 10.89 23.57 9.61
CA TYR A 117 10.05 22.42 9.25
C TYR A 117 9.43 21.75 10.49
N GLY A 118 9.49 22.40 11.66
CA GLY A 118 8.97 21.84 12.91
C GLY A 118 7.52 21.40 12.84
N ASP A 119 6.68 22.13 12.10
CA ASP A 119 5.24 21.84 11.97
C ASP A 119 4.95 20.63 11.05
N VAL A 120 5.88 20.27 10.15
CA VAL A 120 5.69 19.18 9.19
C VAL A 120 6.51 17.94 9.54
N LEU A 121 7.54 18.09 10.35
CA LEU A 121 8.27 16.98 10.94
C LEU A 121 7.48 16.46 12.14
N SER A 122 7.16 15.18 12.18
CA SER A 122 6.54 14.55 13.35
C SER A 122 7.40 14.78 14.60
N GLU A 123 6.83 14.54 15.78
CA GLU A 123 7.58 14.63 17.04
C GLU A 123 8.86 13.79 16.98
N GLY A 124 10.01 14.43 17.20
CA GLY A 124 11.33 13.80 17.08
C GLY A 124 11.85 13.64 15.65
N GLY A 125 11.05 13.92 14.61
CA GLY A 125 11.47 13.80 13.21
C GLY A 125 12.62 14.73 12.84
N ASP A 126 12.75 15.89 13.51
CA ASP A 126 13.88 16.80 13.40
C ASP A 126 15.21 16.11 13.79
N ARG A 127 15.21 15.29 14.84
CA ARG A 127 16.38 14.51 15.27
C ARG A 127 16.67 13.34 14.35
N VAL A 128 15.61 12.67 13.85
CA VAL A 128 15.73 11.55 12.92
C VAL A 128 16.38 12.00 11.61
N VAL A 129 15.88 13.07 11.01
CA VAL A 129 16.49 13.61 9.78
C VAL A 129 17.88 14.18 10.03
N ALA A 130 18.13 14.82 11.19
CA ALA A 130 19.44 15.35 11.54
C ALA A 130 20.48 14.26 11.72
N SER A 131 20.13 13.14 12.36
CA SER A 131 21.01 11.98 12.50
C SER A 131 21.42 11.42 11.15
N TRP A 132 20.46 11.25 10.25
CA TRP A 132 20.72 10.79 8.90
C TRP A 132 21.62 11.78 8.11
N VAL A 133 21.35 13.09 8.19
CA VAL A 133 22.17 14.13 7.54
C VAL A 133 23.61 14.08 8.02
N LEU A 134 23.82 13.93 9.33
CA LEU A 134 25.18 13.85 9.89
C LEU A 134 25.90 12.59 9.41
N GLU A 135 25.24 11.45 9.39
CA GLU A 135 25.76 10.20 8.84
C GLU A 135 26.14 10.35 7.37
N GLN A 136 25.27 10.94 6.54
CA GLN A 136 25.58 11.20 5.13
C GLN A 136 26.76 12.15 4.96
N ALA A 137 26.86 13.17 5.81
CA ALA A 137 27.98 14.10 5.77
C ALA A 137 29.31 13.41 6.09
N GLN A 138 29.34 12.50 7.08
CA GLN A 138 30.50 11.68 7.45
C GLN A 138 30.88 10.70 6.34
N ASN A 139 29.90 10.18 5.58
CA ASN A 139 30.09 9.30 4.45
C ASN A 139 30.23 10.05 3.10
N ALA A 140 30.58 11.34 3.14
CA ALA A 140 30.81 12.17 1.97
C ALA A 140 29.65 12.23 0.97
N TRP A 141 28.40 11.94 1.41
CA TRP A 141 27.20 11.89 0.56
C TRP A 141 27.30 10.87 -0.59
N ILE A 142 28.07 9.81 -0.39
CA ILE A 142 28.15 8.70 -1.34
C ILE A 142 26.85 7.89 -1.18
N GLN A 143 25.95 8.04 -2.13
CA GLN A 143 24.78 7.19 -2.26
C GLN A 143 25.26 5.88 -2.90
N GLY A 144 25.12 4.75 -2.18
CA GLY A 144 25.50 3.43 -2.66
C GLY A 144 24.65 2.96 -3.87
#